data_794d6a7425fef592042c09403414d361
#
_entry.id   794d6a7425fef592042c09403414d361
#
_cell.length_a   1.000
_cell.length_b   1.000
_cell.length_c   1.000
_cell.angle_alpha   90.00
_cell.angle_beta   90.00
_cell.angle_gamma   90.00
#
_symmetry.space_group_name_H-M   'P 1'
#
loop_
_entity.id
_entity.type
_entity.pdbx_description
1 polymer ?
#
loop_
_entity_poly.entity_id
_entity_poly.type
_entity_poly.pdbx_seq_one_letter_code
_entity_poly.pdbx_strand_id
1 'polypeptide(L)'
;MLFGMPATGKLTVGQELAARTGYRLFHNHLVVDLLLSVFEFGSPGFVRLREKFWLSVIHGACLERLPGMIFTFAPETTVRPQFIGNLVETVTAEGGTVDFVELTCPMAELKRRMDTVSRRQFKKLTSVEMFEQLHAGGNLELPMPQARMTVDTSACSAAEAAVRIARELGL
;
A
#
# COMPACT_ATOMS: atom_id res chain seq x y z
N MET A 1 -0.37 5.55 6.12
CA MET A 1 -0.57 4.75 4.87
C MET A 1 0.63 4.93 3.96
N LEU A 2 1.28 3.82 3.55
CA LEU A 2 2.38 3.83 2.57
C LEU A 2 1.82 3.50 1.19
N PHE A 3 1.92 4.41 0.25
CA PHE A 3 1.42 4.19 -1.11
C PHE A 3 2.49 4.44 -2.17
N GLY A 4 2.24 3.99 -3.38
CA GLY A 4 3.14 4.12 -4.53
C GLY A 4 3.01 2.97 -5.51
N MET A 5 3.68 3.05 -6.63
CA MET A 5 3.65 2.04 -7.69
C MET A 5 4.07 0.64 -7.22
N PRO A 6 3.72 -0.43 -7.93
CA PRO A 6 4.30 -1.75 -7.71
C PRO A 6 5.84 -1.69 -7.69
N ALA A 7 6.45 -2.52 -6.86
CA ALA A 7 7.91 -2.61 -6.68
C ALA A 7 8.63 -1.40 -6.02
N THR A 8 7.93 -0.36 -5.54
CA THR A 8 8.53 0.74 -4.76
C THR A 8 9.01 0.35 -3.36
N GLY A 9 8.90 -0.90 -2.94
CA GLY A 9 9.42 -1.35 -1.63
C GLY A 9 8.44 -1.17 -0.46
N LYS A 10 7.16 -0.86 -0.68
CA LYS A 10 6.16 -0.62 0.38
C LYS A 10 6.13 -1.67 1.49
N LEU A 11 6.19 -2.95 1.13
CA LEU A 11 6.17 -4.03 2.13
C LEU A 11 7.43 -4.01 2.99
N THR A 12 8.61 -3.91 2.37
CA THR A 12 9.90 -3.93 3.08
C THR A 12 10.05 -2.71 3.99
N VAL A 13 9.74 -1.51 3.48
CA VAL A 13 9.72 -0.28 4.30
C VAL A 13 8.68 -0.39 5.42
N GLY A 14 7.50 -0.94 5.12
CA GLY A 14 6.46 -1.17 6.13
C GLY A 14 6.89 -2.13 7.23
N GLN A 15 7.64 -3.18 6.91
CA GLN A 15 8.21 -4.13 7.89
C GLN A 15 9.24 -3.44 8.80
N GLU A 16 10.15 -2.66 8.23
CA GLU A 16 11.14 -1.88 9.01
C GLU A 16 10.47 -0.83 9.91
N LEU A 17 9.45 -0.16 9.38
CA LEU A 17 8.69 0.82 10.15
C LEU A 17 7.90 0.15 11.29
N ALA A 18 7.28 -1.00 11.04
CA ALA A 18 6.57 -1.78 12.05
C ALA A 18 7.51 -2.26 13.17
N ALA A 19 8.68 -2.78 12.81
CA ALA A 19 9.70 -3.20 13.77
C ALA A 19 10.18 -2.05 14.66
N ARG A 20 10.27 -0.84 14.12
CA ARG A 20 10.71 0.36 14.83
C ARG A 20 9.65 0.95 15.77
N THR A 21 8.39 1.01 15.30
CA THR A 21 7.30 1.70 16.00
C THR A 21 6.43 0.80 16.85
N GLY A 22 6.51 -0.51 16.66
CA GLY A 22 5.57 -1.48 17.25
C GLY A 22 4.18 -1.48 16.57
N TYR A 23 3.97 -0.67 15.52
CA TYR A 23 2.70 -0.60 14.80
C TYR A 23 2.45 -1.88 14.00
N ARG A 24 1.18 -2.25 13.86
CA ARG A 24 0.79 -3.43 13.09
C ARG A 24 0.90 -3.14 11.60
N LEU A 25 1.57 -4.04 10.86
CA LEU A 25 1.63 -3.96 9.41
C LEU A 25 0.47 -4.73 8.78
N PHE A 26 -0.43 -4.00 8.14
CA PHE A 26 -1.49 -4.54 7.31
C PHE A 26 -1.17 -4.28 5.84
N HIS A 27 -0.51 -5.23 5.17
CA HIS A 27 -0.22 -5.04 3.75
C HIS A 27 -1.39 -5.53 2.88
N ASN A 28 -1.71 -4.78 1.84
CA ASN A 28 -2.89 -4.97 0.99
C ASN A 28 -3.02 -6.39 0.40
N HIS A 29 -1.91 -7.08 0.13
CA HIS A 29 -1.92 -8.44 -0.42
C HIS A 29 -2.53 -9.48 0.50
N LEU A 30 -2.61 -9.27 1.81
CA LEU A 30 -3.30 -10.20 2.71
C LEU A 30 -4.76 -10.43 2.29
N VAL A 31 -5.44 -9.36 1.89
CA VAL A 31 -6.82 -9.43 1.39
C VAL A 31 -6.84 -9.83 -0.10
N VAL A 32 -5.92 -9.30 -0.89
CA VAL A 32 -5.83 -9.63 -2.33
C VAL A 32 -5.63 -11.13 -2.51
N ASP A 33 -4.66 -11.73 -1.82
CA ASP A 33 -4.35 -13.16 -1.93
C ASP A 33 -5.51 -14.03 -1.43
N LEU A 34 -6.19 -13.61 -0.34
CA LEU A 34 -7.41 -14.26 0.13
C LEU A 34 -8.47 -14.29 -0.96
N LEU A 35 -8.74 -13.17 -1.60
CA LEU A 35 -9.81 -13.08 -2.61
C LEU A 35 -9.45 -13.78 -3.92
N LEU A 36 -8.19 -13.78 -4.32
CA LEU A 36 -7.72 -14.49 -5.50
C LEU A 36 -7.84 -16.04 -5.40
N SER A 37 -8.10 -16.55 -4.21
CA SER A 37 -8.43 -17.96 -4.05
C SER A 37 -9.82 -18.33 -4.57
N VAL A 38 -10.70 -17.34 -4.77
CA VAL A 38 -12.12 -17.53 -5.15
C VAL A 38 -12.52 -16.71 -6.38
N PHE A 39 -11.96 -15.50 -6.52
CA PHE A 39 -12.37 -14.54 -7.54
C PHE A 39 -11.23 -14.22 -8.51
N GLU A 40 -11.57 -13.92 -9.75
CA GLU A 40 -10.62 -13.32 -10.69
C GLU A 40 -10.29 -11.88 -10.28
N PHE A 41 -9.03 -11.47 -10.51
CA PHE A 41 -8.59 -10.10 -10.25
C PHE A 41 -9.43 -9.09 -11.03
N GLY A 42 -9.89 -8.03 -10.37
CA GLY A 42 -10.68 -6.98 -10.99
C GLY A 42 -12.17 -7.33 -11.22
N SER A 43 -12.60 -8.56 -10.96
CA SER A 43 -14.03 -8.90 -11.05
C SER A 43 -14.88 -8.07 -10.08
N PRO A 44 -16.18 -7.83 -10.35
CA PRO A 44 -17.03 -7.03 -9.46
C PRO A 44 -17.08 -7.55 -8.02
N GLY A 45 -17.06 -8.87 -7.84
CA GLY A 45 -17.00 -9.52 -6.52
C GLY A 45 -15.69 -9.25 -5.81
N PHE A 46 -14.56 -9.41 -6.52
CA PHE A 46 -13.23 -9.13 -6.00
C PHE A 46 -13.10 -7.66 -5.54
N VAL A 47 -13.45 -6.72 -6.40
CA VAL A 47 -13.34 -5.27 -6.10
C VAL A 47 -14.17 -4.90 -4.85
N ARG A 48 -15.44 -5.31 -4.82
CA ARG A 48 -16.34 -5.01 -3.71
C ARG A 48 -15.85 -5.59 -2.37
N LEU A 49 -15.43 -6.86 -2.36
CA LEU A 49 -15.01 -7.54 -1.13
C LEU A 49 -13.64 -7.07 -0.67
N ARG A 50 -12.72 -6.78 -1.59
CA ARG A 50 -11.39 -6.25 -1.26
C ARG A 50 -11.48 -4.97 -0.45
N GLU A 51 -12.21 -3.99 -0.94
CA GLU A 51 -12.39 -2.71 -0.27
C GLU A 51 -13.13 -2.87 1.05
N LYS A 52 -14.20 -3.70 1.07
CA LYS A 52 -14.94 -3.99 2.29
C LYS A 52 -14.03 -4.60 3.38
N PHE A 53 -13.18 -5.56 3.03
CA PHE A 53 -12.28 -6.18 4.00
C PHE A 53 -11.20 -5.21 4.48
N TRP A 54 -10.62 -4.40 3.59
CA TRP A 54 -9.66 -3.38 4.01
C TRP A 54 -10.30 -2.41 5.01
N LEU A 55 -11.46 -1.86 4.69
CA LEU A 55 -12.16 -0.92 5.59
C LEU A 55 -12.58 -1.60 6.89
N SER A 56 -13.07 -2.85 6.86
CA SER A 56 -13.47 -3.57 8.07
C SER A 56 -12.30 -3.82 9.02
N VAL A 57 -11.13 -4.19 8.49
CA VAL A 57 -9.92 -4.38 9.33
C VAL A 57 -9.44 -3.06 9.90
N ILE A 58 -9.44 -1.99 9.10
CA ILE A 58 -9.05 -0.65 9.55
C ILE A 58 -9.99 -0.15 10.64
N HIS A 59 -11.30 -0.26 10.43
CA HIS A 59 -12.31 0.13 11.42
C HIS A 59 -12.18 -0.67 12.72
N GLY A 60 -12.02 -2.00 12.61
CA GLY A 60 -11.78 -2.84 13.79
C GLY A 60 -10.54 -2.41 14.58
N ALA A 61 -9.45 -2.04 13.88
CA ALA A 61 -8.25 -1.54 14.53
C ALA A 61 -8.49 -0.21 15.28
N CYS A 62 -9.34 0.67 14.74
CA CYS A 62 -9.74 1.91 15.41
C CYS A 62 -10.58 1.61 16.67
N LEU A 63 -11.57 0.72 16.57
CA LEU A 63 -12.42 0.31 17.71
C LEU A 63 -11.60 -0.31 18.85
N GLU A 64 -10.58 -1.11 18.52
CA GLU A 64 -9.63 -1.70 19.48
C GLU A 64 -8.59 -0.67 19.97
N ARG A 65 -8.65 0.57 19.50
CA ARG A 65 -7.73 1.66 19.89
C ARG A 65 -6.26 1.29 19.72
N LEU A 66 -5.92 0.60 18.64
CA LEU A 66 -4.52 0.32 18.35
C LEU A 66 -3.73 1.64 18.23
N PRO A 67 -2.50 1.70 18.79
CA PRO A 67 -1.70 2.94 18.78
C PRO A 67 -1.34 3.39 17.36
N GLY A 68 -1.35 2.46 16.39
CA GLY A 68 -1.15 2.76 14.99
C GLY A 68 -1.13 1.51 14.11
N MET A 69 -1.41 1.73 12.84
CA MET A 69 -1.36 0.70 11.81
C MET A 69 -0.70 1.23 10.53
N ILE A 70 0.14 0.42 9.93
CA ILE A 70 0.79 0.69 8.66
C ILE A 70 0.01 -0.05 7.59
N PHE A 71 -0.70 0.67 6.72
CA PHE A 71 -1.38 0.09 5.58
C PHE A 71 -0.59 0.36 4.30
N THR A 72 -0.30 -0.67 3.49
CA THR A 72 0.37 -0.50 2.19
C THR A 72 -0.64 -0.52 1.06
N PHE A 73 -0.50 0.38 0.10
CA PHE A 73 -1.46 0.55 -0.98
C PHE A 73 -0.79 0.82 -2.34
N ALA A 74 -1.32 0.20 -3.39
CA ALA A 74 -0.98 0.54 -4.77
C ALA A 74 -2.18 1.30 -5.38
N PRO A 75 -1.99 2.55 -5.86
CA PRO A 75 -3.07 3.36 -6.41
C PRO A 75 -3.44 2.88 -7.81
N GLU A 76 -4.23 1.82 -7.89
CA GLU A 76 -4.69 1.21 -9.15
C GLU A 76 -6.16 1.53 -9.43
N THR A 77 -6.52 1.66 -10.70
CA THR A 77 -7.86 2.07 -11.14
C THR A 77 -8.95 1.00 -10.94
N THR A 78 -8.58 -0.23 -10.58
CA THR A 78 -9.54 -1.24 -10.13
C THR A 78 -10.08 -0.96 -8.72
N VAL A 79 -9.46 -0.03 -7.98
CA VAL A 79 -10.01 0.49 -6.72
C VAL A 79 -10.96 1.64 -7.04
N ARG A 80 -12.13 1.63 -6.40
CA ARG A 80 -13.13 2.69 -6.64
C ARG A 80 -12.63 4.05 -6.14
N PRO A 81 -12.89 5.15 -6.86
CA PRO A 81 -12.41 6.49 -6.48
C PRO A 81 -12.77 6.90 -5.05
N GLN A 82 -13.92 6.45 -4.53
CA GLN A 82 -14.41 6.79 -3.20
C GLN A 82 -13.65 6.06 -2.06
N PHE A 83 -12.86 5.02 -2.37
CA PHE A 83 -12.22 4.18 -1.34
C PHE A 83 -11.34 5.00 -0.38
N ILE A 84 -10.53 5.91 -0.90
CA ILE A 84 -9.62 6.72 -0.07
C ILE A 84 -10.40 7.65 0.85
N GLY A 85 -11.47 8.28 0.34
CA GLY A 85 -12.37 9.12 1.15
C GLY A 85 -13.02 8.30 2.28
N ASN A 86 -13.57 7.14 1.95
CA ASN A 86 -14.18 6.24 2.93
C ASN A 86 -13.18 5.74 3.99
N LEU A 87 -11.91 5.50 3.61
CA LEU A 87 -10.86 5.12 4.55
C LEU A 87 -10.57 6.26 5.54
N VAL A 88 -10.41 7.48 5.04
CA VAL A 88 -10.17 8.66 5.89
C VAL A 88 -11.36 8.89 6.82
N GLU A 89 -12.58 8.86 6.30
CA GLU A 89 -13.81 9.01 7.09
C GLU A 89 -13.92 7.94 8.18
N THR A 90 -13.66 6.67 7.85
CA THR A 90 -13.67 5.56 8.80
C THR A 90 -12.71 5.81 9.97
N VAL A 91 -11.49 6.28 9.70
CA VAL A 91 -10.49 6.52 10.74
C VAL A 91 -10.82 7.77 11.56
N THR A 92 -11.24 8.86 10.89
CA THR A 92 -11.53 10.12 11.58
C THR A 92 -12.80 10.08 12.42
N ALA A 93 -13.79 9.30 12.02
CA ALA A 93 -15.02 9.06 12.82
C ALA A 93 -14.71 8.43 14.19
N GLU A 94 -13.64 7.64 14.28
CA GLU A 94 -13.15 7.01 15.51
C GLU A 94 -12.06 7.85 16.22
N GLY A 95 -11.86 9.11 15.80
CA GLY A 95 -10.89 10.04 16.39
C GLY A 95 -9.44 9.81 15.97
N GLY A 96 -9.19 8.95 14.99
CA GLY A 96 -7.86 8.70 14.44
C GLY A 96 -7.45 9.69 13.34
N THR A 97 -6.22 9.56 12.86
CA THR A 97 -5.67 10.34 11.76
C THR A 97 -5.03 9.41 10.72
N VAL A 98 -4.98 9.86 9.46
CA VAL A 98 -4.31 9.13 8.37
C VAL A 98 -3.20 9.98 7.79
N ASP A 99 -1.95 9.57 8.00
CA ASP A 99 -0.80 10.13 7.31
C ASP A 99 -0.53 9.37 6.01
N PHE A 100 -0.43 10.09 4.90
CA PHE A 100 -0.10 9.56 3.59
C PHE A 100 1.39 9.75 3.32
N VAL A 101 2.10 8.65 3.06
CA VAL A 101 3.53 8.65 2.70
C VAL A 101 3.67 7.99 1.34
N GLU A 102 4.20 8.74 0.40
CA GLU A 102 4.47 8.25 -0.94
C GLU A 102 5.85 7.61 -1.03
N LEU A 103 5.91 6.40 -1.58
CA LEU A 103 7.18 5.77 -1.94
C LEU A 103 7.33 5.79 -3.45
N THR A 104 8.40 6.43 -3.90
CA THR A 104 8.78 6.52 -5.30
C THR A 104 10.01 5.68 -5.61
N CYS A 105 10.22 5.45 -6.89
CA CYS A 105 11.43 4.81 -7.39
C CYS A 105 11.50 5.07 -8.91
N PRO A 106 12.69 5.32 -9.48
CA PRO A 106 12.85 5.45 -10.93
C PRO A 106 12.35 4.23 -11.70
N MET A 107 11.74 4.44 -12.86
CA MET A 107 11.12 3.38 -13.67
C MET A 107 12.09 2.22 -13.98
N ALA A 108 13.33 2.53 -14.32
CA ALA A 108 14.34 1.51 -14.60
C ALA A 108 14.59 0.59 -13.39
N GLU A 109 14.61 1.16 -12.19
CA GLU A 109 14.80 0.41 -10.96
C GLU A 109 13.55 -0.41 -10.58
N LEU A 110 12.34 0.13 -10.82
CA LEU A 110 11.09 -0.63 -10.64
C LEU A 110 11.08 -1.89 -11.49
N LYS A 111 11.44 -1.79 -12.78
CA LYS A 111 11.56 -2.93 -13.70
C LYS A 111 12.56 -3.96 -13.18
N ARG A 112 13.76 -3.52 -12.75
CA ARG A 112 14.77 -4.41 -12.16
C ARG A 112 14.26 -5.15 -10.93
N ARG A 113 13.46 -4.48 -10.07
CA ARG A 113 12.89 -5.07 -8.84
C ARG A 113 11.73 -6.02 -9.11
N MET A 114 11.10 -5.96 -10.28
CA MET A 114 9.92 -6.79 -10.58
C MET A 114 10.23 -8.26 -10.70
N ASP A 115 11.40 -8.64 -11.21
CA ASP A 115 11.79 -10.04 -11.40
C ASP A 115 12.51 -10.64 -10.17
N THR A 116 12.11 -10.28 -8.97
CA THR A 116 12.72 -10.83 -7.76
C THR A 116 11.93 -12.04 -7.20
N VAL A 117 12.66 -12.99 -6.57
CA VAL A 117 12.08 -14.19 -5.97
C VAL A 117 11.00 -13.86 -4.93
N SER A 118 11.21 -12.81 -4.12
CA SER A 118 10.25 -12.39 -3.11
C SER A 118 8.90 -11.95 -3.68
N ARG A 119 8.86 -11.43 -4.90
CA ARG A 119 7.61 -11.04 -5.56
C ARG A 119 6.83 -12.24 -6.09
N ARG A 120 7.53 -13.26 -6.59
CA ARG A 120 6.91 -14.53 -7.04
C ARG A 120 6.23 -15.25 -5.88
N GLN A 121 6.85 -15.22 -4.70
CA GLN A 121 6.34 -15.85 -3.48
C GLN A 121 4.98 -15.28 -3.02
N PHE A 122 4.71 -13.99 -3.26
CA PHE A 122 3.46 -13.31 -2.88
C PHE A 122 2.51 -13.08 -4.07
N LYS A 123 2.64 -13.83 -5.16
CA LYS A 123 1.80 -13.69 -6.38
C LYS A 123 1.66 -12.22 -6.86
N LYS A 124 2.68 -11.39 -6.59
CA LYS A 124 2.69 -9.99 -7.00
C LYS A 124 2.96 -9.89 -8.51
N LEU A 125 2.63 -8.73 -9.09
CA LEU A 125 2.97 -8.41 -10.47
C LEU A 125 4.47 -8.61 -10.71
N THR A 126 4.83 -9.60 -11.52
CA THR A 126 6.22 -9.98 -11.84
C THR A 126 6.56 -9.78 -13.32
N SER A 127 5.55 -9.64 -14.20
CA SER A 127 5.78 -9.35 -15.61
C SER A 127 6.04 -7.86 -15.82
N VAL A 128 7.19 -7.56 -16.36
CA VAL A 128 7.57 -6.19 -16.74
C VAL A 128 6.67 -5.69 -17.86
N GLU A 129 6.35 -6.55 -18.83
CA GLU A 129 5.47 -6.23 -19.95
C GLU A 129 4.05 -5.87 -19.48
N MET A 130 3.49 -6.66 -18.56
CA MET A 130 2.19 -6.36 -17.97
C MET A 130 2.20 -5.07 -17.17
N PHE A 131 3.27 -4.79 -16.43
CA PHE A 131 3.43 -3.53 -15.72
C PHE A 131 3.48 -2.33 -16.66
N GLU A 132 4.24 -2.43 -17.76
CA GLU A 132 4.31 -1.39 -18.78
C GLU A 132 2.95 -1.12 -19.43
N GLN A 133 2.19 -2.18 -19.72
CA GLN A 133 0.83 -2.06 -20.28
C GLN A 133 -0.11 -1.36 -19.27
N LEU A 134 -0.08 -1.75 -17.99
CA LEU A 134 -0.89 -1.14 -16.94
C LEU A 134 -0.53 0.33 -16.72
N HIS A 135 0.76 0.64 -16.73
CA HIS A 135 1.23 2.02 -16.57
C HIS A 135 0.89 2.88 -17.78
N ALA A 136 1.16 2.42 -18.99
CA ALA A 136 0.81 3.13 -20.23
C ALA A 136 -0.71 3.35 -20.39
N GLY A 137 -1.52 2.43 -19.85
CA GLY A 137 -2.98 2.54 -19.84
C GLY A 137 -3.55 3.41 -18.70
N GLY A 138 -2.70 4.06 -17.86
CA GLY A 138 -3.15 4.85 -16.71
C GLY A 138 -3.77 4.03 -15.57
N ASN A 139 -3.61 2.69 -15.60
CA ASN A 139 -4.27 1.80 -14.63
C ASN A 139 -3.63 1.83 -13.23
N LEU A 140 -2.56 2.60 -13.03
CA LEU A 140 -1.84 2.77 -11.76
C LEU A 140 -1.91 4.22 -11.25
N GLU A 141 -2.93 4.97 -11.65
CA GLU A 141 -3.05 6.42 -11.41
C GLU A 141 -4.35 6.78 -10.67
N LEU A 142 -4.74 5.99 -9.68
CA LEU A 142 -5.81 6.42 -8.78
C LEU A 142 -5.39 7.72 -8.07
N PRO A 143 -6.19 8.80 -8.12
CA PRO A 143 -5.88 10.03 -7.41
C PRO A 143 -5.70 9.79 -5.92
N MET A 144 -4.57 10.26 -5.38
CA MET A 144 -4.24 10.16 -3.96
C MET A 144 -4.23 11.54 -3.30
N PRO A 145 -4.54 11.64 -2.00
CA PRO A 145 -4.31 12.87 -1.25
C PRO A 145 -2.84 13.27 -1.27
N GLN A 146 -2.59 14.56 -1.02
CA GLN A 146 -1.23 15.06 -0.89
C GLN A 146 -0.47 14.25 0.16
N ALA A 147 0.67 13.71 -0.21
CA ALA A 147 1.55 13.01 0.72
C ALA A 147 2.18 14.00 1.71
N ARG A 148 2.22 13.63 2.98
CA ARG A 148 2.96 14.39 4.00
C ARG A 148 4.46 14.36 3.73
N MET A 149 4.95 13.25 3.15
CA MET A 149 6.30 13.16 2.63
C MET A 149 6.37 12.17 1.47
N THR A 150 7.37 12.36 0.61
CA THR A 150 7.73 11.43 -0.47
C THR A 150 9.13 10.89 -0.20
N VAL A 151 9.32 9.58 -0.37
CA VAL A 151 10.61 8.89 -0.19
C VAL A 151 10.99 8.16 -1.46
N ASP A 152 12.11 8.54 -2.07
CA ASP A 152 12.74 7.75 -3.14
C ASP A 152 13.49 6.56 -2.53
N THR A 153 12.93 5.37 -2.74
CA THR A 153 13.50 4.11 -2.23
C THR A 153 14.65 3.57 -3.07
N SER A 154 15.04 4.24 -4.15
CA SER A 154 16.28 3.93 -4.89
C SER A 154 17.49 4.60 -4.25
N ALA A 155 17.27 5.68 -3.51
CA ALA A 155 18.30 6.52 -2.91
C ALA A 155 18.63 6.15 -1.45
N CYS A 156 17.91 5.18 -0.85
CA CYS A 156 18.14 4.75 0.53
C CYS A 156 17.69 3.29 0.75
N SER A 157 18.20 2.67 1.80
CA SER A 157 17.72 1.36 2.27
C SER A 157 16.32 1.46 2.88
N ALA A 158 15.64 0.32 3.02
CA ALA A 158 14.33 0.28 3.65
C ALA A 158 14.37 0.72 5.12
N ALA A 159 15.44 0.38 5.85
CA ALA A 159 15.66 0.80 7.22
C ALA A 159 15.84 2.32 7.34
N GLU A 160 16.65 2.93 6.44
CA GLU A 160 16.81 4.39 6.39
C GLU A 160 15.49 5.11 6.02
N ALA A 161 14.73 4.57 5.07
CA ALA A 161 13.40 5.08 4.73
C ALA A 161 12.47 5.04 5.95
N ALA A 162 12.44 3.93 6.69
CA ALA A 162 11.62 3.79 7.90
C ALA A 162 12.04 4.79 9.00
N VAL A 163 13.35 5.02 9.21
CA VAL A 163 13.85 6.04 10.14
C VAL A 163 13.37 7.44 9.76
N ARG A 164 13.47 7.79 8.48
CA ARG A 164 13.04 9.10 7.97
C ARG A 164 11.54 9.29 8.15
N ILE A 165 10.74 8.27 7.82
CA ILE A 165 9.29 8.28 7.97
C ILE A 165 8.91 8.43 9.46
N ALA A 166 9.48 7.61 10.35
CA ALA A 166 9.18 7.67 11.78
C ALA A 166 9.49 9.06 12.36
N ARG A 167 10.64 9.63 12.02
CA ARG A 167 11.02 10.99 12.47
C ARG A 167 10.06 12.06 11.96
N GLU A 168 9.69 12.02 10.68
CA GLU A 168 8.80 13.03 10.06
C GLU A 168 7.38 12.97 10.65
N LEU A 169 6.92 11.77 10.98
CA LEU A 169 5.58 11.56 11.53
C LEU A 169 5.53 11.67 13.07
N GLY A 170 6.69 11.79 13.74
CA GLY A 170 6.76 11.83 15.21
C GLY A 170 6.44 10.51 15.89
N LEU A 171 6.84 9.38 15.28
CA LEU A 171 6.57 8.01 15.74
C LEU A 171 7.72 7.40 16.54
#